data_30491acb75ff2b6561d4a9a78a731023
#
_entry.id   30491acb75ff2b6561d4a9a78a731023
#
_cell.length_a   1.000
_cell.length_b   1.000
_cell.length_c   1.000
_cell.angle_alpha   90.00
_cell.angle_beta   90.00
_cell.angle_gamma   90.00
#
_symmetry.space_group_name_H-M   'P 1'
#
loop_
_entity.id
_entity.type
_entity.pdbx_description
1 polymer ?
#
loop_
_entity_poly.entity_id
_entity_poly.type
_entity_poly.pdbx_seq_one_letter_code
_entity_poly.pdbx_strand_id
1 'polypeptide(L)' 'MEENQLNLGVGTRLQHIQQGPGVIVGVRYATYLISFINTGIKEIDKTDNNLEEIIPENV' A
#
# COMPACT_ATOMS: atom_id res chain seq x y z
N MET A 1 -5.52 -19.02 10.40
CA MET A 1 -5.28 -18.68 10.18
C MET A 1 -4.93 -18.03 9.92
N GLU A 2 -4.81 -17.47 9.67
CA GLU A 2 -4.55 -16.75 9.37
C GLU A 2 -3.92 -16.25 8.84
N GLU A 3 -4.01 -15.80 8.39
CA GLU A 3 -3.43 -15.39 7.90
C GLU A 3 -2.94 -14.43 7.76
N ASN A 4 -2.41 -14.07 7.56
CA ASN A 4 -1.82 -13.05 7.53
C ASN A 4 -1.57 -12.38 6.40
N GLN A 5 -2.29 -12.46 5.47
CA GLN A 5 -2.18 -11.86 4.35
C GLN A 5 -2.68 -10.53 4.48
N LEU A 6 -2.10 -9.49 4.07
CA LEU A 6 -2.62 -8.18 4.03
C LEU A 6 -3.53 -8.05 2.93
N ASN A 7 -4.79 -7.89 3.16
CA ASN A 7 -5.74 -7.66 2.10
C ASN A 7 -5.99 -6.20 2.00
N LEU A 8 -5.15 -5.49 1.32
CA LEU A 8 -5.26 -4.05 1.18
C LEU A 8 -6.13 -3.71 0.00
N GLY A 9 -6.99 -2.77 0.15
CA GLY A 9 -7.91 -2.38 -0.91
C GLY A 9 -7.72 -0.94 -1.32
N VAL A 10 -8.49 -0.51 -2.29
CA VAL A 10 -8.48 0.87 -2.74
C VAL A 10 -8.83 1.77 -1.57
N GLY A 11 -8.09 2.83 -1.40
CA GLY A 11 -8.28 3.76 -0.30
C GLY A 11 -7.40 3.50 0.90
N THR A 12 -6.70 2.35 0.92
CA THR A 12 -5.80 2.05 2.03
C THR A 12 -4.59 2.95 1.96
N ARG A 13 -4.22 3.56 3.07
CA ARG A 13 -3.06 4.40 3.13
C ARG A 13 -1.87 3.57 3.55
N LEU A 14 -0.74 3.82 2.93
CA LEU A 14 0.45 3.10 3.30
C LEU A 14 1.67 3.96 3.08
N GLN A 15 2.81 3.45 3.49
CA GLN A 15 4.06 4.14 3.35
C GLN A 15 5.07 3.18 2.77
N HIS A 16 5.82 3.65 1.79
CA HIS A 16 6.88 2.85 1.19
C HIS A 16 8.20 3.47 1.64
N ILE A 17 9.13 2.63 2.00
CA ILE A 17 10.40 3.12 2.50
C ILE A 17 11.07 4.09 1.55
N GLN A 18 11.00 3.83 0.27
CA GLN A 18 11.66 4.69 -0.70
C GLN A 18 10.77 5.74 -1.33
N GLN A 19 9.48 5.45 -1.46
CA GLN A 19 8.57 6.35 -2.17
C GLN A 19 7.82 7.30 -1.23
N GLY A 20 7.77 6.98 0.04
CA GLY A 20 7.03 7.81 0.98
C GLY A 20 5.58 7.42 1.11
N PRO A 21 4.75 8.31 1.61
CA PRO A 21 3.34 7.99 1.86
C PRO A 21 2.54 7.94 0.57
N GLY A 22 1.54 7.09 0.54
CA GLY A 22 0.67 6.95 -0.61
C GLY A 22 -0.64 6.30 -0.26
N VAL A 23 -1.51 6.18 -1.25
CA VAL A 23 -2.81 5.56 -1.07
C VAL A 23 -3.04 4.62 -2.24
N ILE A 24 -3.61 3.46 -1.98
CA ILE A 24 -3.89 2.49 -3.02
C ILE A 24 -5.05 2.99 -3.85
N VAL A 25 -4.84 3.10 -5.15
CA VAL A 25 -5.88 3.54 -6.08
C VAL A 25 -6.30 2.41 -7.02
N GLY A 26 -5.61 1.29 -7.00
CA GLY A 26 -6.01 0.14 -7.80
C GLY A 26 -5.36 -1.12 -7.28
N VAL A 27 -6.01 -2.25 -7.48
CA VAL A 27 -5.50 -3.53 -7.03
C VAL A 27 -5.48 -4.48 -8.21
N ARG A 28 -4.34 -5.07 -8.47
CA ARG A 28 -4.19 -6.05 -9.52
C ARG A 28 -3.87 -7.39 -8.91
N TYR A 29 -3.71 -8.40 -9.75
CA TYR A 29 -3.46 -9.75 -9.25
C TYR A 29 -2.22 -9.80 -8.37
N ALA A 30 -1.12 -9.27 -8.83
CA ALA A 30 0.13 -9.38 -8.11
C ALA A 30 0.68 -8.04 -7.61
N THR A 31 0.01 -6.94 -7.91
CA THR A 31 0.53 -5.62 -7.58
C THR A 31 -0.56 -4.69 -7.11
N TYR A 32 -0.12 -3.61 -6.52
CA TYR A 32 -1.02 -2.51 -6.16
C TYR A 32 -0.63 -1.30 -7.00
N LEU A 33 -1.62 -0.51 -7.41
CA LEU A 33 -1.35 0.79 -7.99
C LEU A 33 -1.50 1.78 -6.85
N ILE A 34 -0.45 2.51 -6.58
CA ILE A 34 -0.42 3.39 -5.43
C ILE A 34 -0.09 4.81 -5.88
N SER A 35 -0.89 5.75 -5.42
CA SER A 35 -0.64 7.14 -5.70
C SER A 35 0.19 7.70 -4.57
N PHE A 36 1.47 7.92 -4.82
CA PHE A 36 2.38 8.44 -3.80
C PHE A 36 2.39 9.96 -3.87
N ILE A 37 2.33 10.58 -2.72
CA ILE A 37 2.28 12.04 -2.67
C ILE A 37 3.51 12.66 -3.33
N ASN A 38 4.66 12.07 -3.12
CA ASN A 38 5.90 12.65 -3.62
C ASN A 38 6.28 12.24 -5.03
N THR A 39 5.84 11.09 -5.49
CA THR A 39 6.35 10.56 -6.74
C THR A 39 5.27 10.17 -7.74
N GLY A 40 4.00 10.30 -7.40
CA GLY A 40 2.91 9.98 -8.33
C GLY A 40 2.51 8.52 -8.27
N ILE A 41 1.81 8.06 -9.29
CA ILE A 41 1.26 6.71 -9.29
C ILE A 41 2.32 5.71 -9.70
N LYS A 42 2.48 4.68 -8.90
CA LYS A 42 3.44 3.62 -9.17
C LYS A 42 2.80 2.27 -8.95
N GLU A 43 3.31 1.26 -9.64
CA GLU A 43 2.83 -0.10 -9.45
C GLU A 43 3.83 -0.82 -8.57
N ILE A 44 3.40 -1.34 -7.45
CA ILE A 44 4.27 -1.95 -6.45
C ILE A 44 3.82 -3.39 -6.22
N ASP A 45 4.76 -4.33 -6.17
CA ASP A 45 4.44 -5.73 -5.93
C ASP A 45 3.80 -5.92 -4.58
N LYS A 46 2.82 -6.78 -4.50
CA LYS A 46 2.18 -7.08 -3.22
C LYS A 46 3.14 -7.73 -2.25
N THR A 47 4.23 -8.32 -2.75
CA THR A 47 5.20 -8.95 -1.86
C THR A 47 6.35 -8.03 -1.49
N ASP A 48 6.26 -6.76 -1.84
CA ASP A 48 7.32 -5.82 -1.52
C ASP A 48 7.34 -5.58 -0.02
N ASN A 49 8.44 -5.88 0.62
CA ASN A 49 8.56 -5.73 2.07
C ASN A 49 8.73 -4.29 2.51
N ASN A 50 8.86 -3.37 1.58
CA ASN A 50 9.01 -1.96 1.93
C ASN A 50 7.70 -1.24 2.13
N LEU A 51 6.59 -1.93 1.96
CA LEU A 51 5.28 -1.34 2.17
C LEU A 51 4.81 -1.56 3.60
N GLU A 52 4.26 -0.53 4.16
CA GLU A 52 3.74 -0.63 5.50
C GLU A 52 2.43 0.11 5.58
N GLU A 53 1.39 -0.55 6.02
CA GLU A 53 0.08 0.09 6.08
C GLU A 53 0.05 1.10 7.22
N ILE A 54 -0.52 2.26 6.94
CA ILE A 54 -0.69 3.28 7.96
C ILE A 54 -2.05 3.10 8.57
N ILE A 55 -2.09 2.68 9.81
CA ILE A 55 -3.34 2.44 10.50
C ILE A 55 -3.65 3.66 11.34
N PRO A 56 -4.81 4.29 11.14
CA PRO A 56 -5.15 5.47 11.88
C PRO A 56 -5.31 5.13 13.35
N GLU A 57 -4.91 6.04 14.19
CA GLU A 57 -4.99 5.80 15.50
C GLU A 57 -6.25 6.10 15.94
N ASN A 58 -7.03 5.47 16.36
CA ASN A 58 -8.23 5.73 16.57
C ASN A 58 -8.61 5.75 17.73
N VAL A 59 -8.81 6.16 18.09
CA VAL A 59 -9.20 6.22 19.07
C VAL A 59 -10.04 6.23 19.54
#